data_03195a06a660c12a4fde3052e743fce5
#
_entry.id   03195a06a660c12a4fde3052e743fce5
#
_cell.length_a   1.000
_cell.length_b   1.000
_cell.length_c   1.000
_cell.angle_alpha   90.00
_cell.angle_beta   90.00
_cell.angle_gamma   90.00
#
_symmetry.space_group_name_H-M   'P 1'
#
loop_
_entity.id
_entity.type
_entity.pdbx_description
1 polymer ?
#
loop_
_entity_poly.entity_id
_entity_poly.type
_entity_poly.pdbx_seq_one_letter_code
_entity_poly.pdbx_strand_id
1 'polypeptide(L)'
;ESATFTKKEIITPIRAYKVMGEEKPVVTHYYNLKITKEEAGEATATKQGSIVIKYVTTDGKQLKSETDKDNVTLETKTVVSLYSGETKVDERTDVKAVEQNYDTTPKQYPTLVDADTGFTYEYVGLKQGSPAASGKVVEGTTEVVYEYRLVSEEEKTPSSSVVTKTGSVDVKHVVINEDGTLKTLKETEVVKDKVPVEYEDTYVTYSKGVKVSERKVKRAVTEKYDTTDKQYPRLKDEATGLVYKYVAPTSDSAPAAGDVTEGEKHVIYSYTLDKQEETTPSKTVEAKGSVVVKYVDA
;
A
#
# COMPACT_ATOMS: atom_id res chain seq x y z
N GLU A 1 -33.28 -60.06 -8.62
CA GLU A 1 -32.68 -61.29 -8.07
C GLU A 1 -33.19 -61.50 -6.66
N SER A 2 -33.93 -62.57 -6.41
CA SER A 2 -34.47 -62.89 -5.09
C SER A 2 -33.35 -63.44 -4.21
N ALA A 3 -32.92 -62.65 -3.23
CA ALA A 3 -31.94 -63.12 -2.24
C ALA A 3 -32.58 -64.19 -1.34
N THR A 4 -32.08 -65.40 -1.38
CA THR A 4 -32.52 -66.44 -0.50
C THR A 4 -31.78 -66.38 0.82
N PHE A 5 -32.45 -65.86 1.86
CA PHE A 5 -31.89 -65.87 3.21
C PHE A 5 -32.06 -67.19 3.84
N THR A 6 -30.98 -67.92 4.18
CA THR A 6 -30.99 -69.18 4.84
C THR A 6 -30.74 -69.02 6.33
N LYS A 7 -31.80 -68.82 7.12
CA LYS A 7 -31.69 -68.90 8.59
C LYS A 7 -31.74 -70.36 8.97
N LYS A 8 -30.60 -70.86 9.38
CA LYS A 8 -30.50 -72.23 9.90
C LYS A 8 -30.97 -72.28 11.34
N GLU A 9 -32.25 -72.41 11.57
CA GLU A 9 -32.71 -72.83 12.89
C GLU A 9 -32.35 -74.29 13.15
N ILE A 10 -31.41 -74.49 14.05
CA ILE A 10 -31.13 -75.80 14.56
C ILE A 10 -32.22 -76.13 15.57
N ILE A 11 -33.25 -76.78 15.13
CA ILE A 11 -34.22 -77.42 16.02
C ILE A 11 -33.47 -78.53 16.69
N THR A 12 -33.14 -78.39 17.96
CA THR A 12 -32.54 -79.44 18.72
C THR A 12 -33.48 -80.67 18.69
N PRO A 13 -33.10 -81.80 18.18
CA PRO A 13 -33.97 -82.90 18.12
C PRO A 13 -34.42 -83.28 19.54
N ILE A 14 -35.73 -83.45 19.72
CA ILE A 14 -36.29 -83.98 20.95
C ILE A 14 -35.73 -85.41 21.03
N ARG A 15 -34.98 -85.70 22.08
CA ARG A 15 -34.47 -87.02 22.31
C ARG A 15 -35.64 -88.00 22.33
N ALA A 16 -35.53 -89.07 21.54
CA ALA A 16 -36.48 -90.19 21.56
C ALA A 16 -36.57 -90.77 22.98
N TYR A 17 -37.77 -90.70 23.57
CA TYR A 17 -38.03 -91.43 24.82
C TYR A 17 -38.18 -92.90 24.51
N LYS A 18 -37.38 -93.69 25.18
CA LYS A 18 -37.52 -95.15 25.19
C LYS A 18 -38.72 -95.46 26.03
N VAL A 19 -39.85 -95.75 25.42
CA VAL A 19 -41.03 -96.28 26.10
C VAL A 19 -41.08 -97.75 25.83
N MET A 20 -40.86 -98.53 26.89
CA MET A 20 -41.04 -99.98 26.86
C MET A 20 -40.19 -100.76 25.76
N GLY A 21 -38.96 -100.39 25.60
CA GLY A 21 -38.01 -101.16 24.79
C GLY A 21 -38.00 -100.94 23.26
N GLU A 22 -38.90 -100.11 22.72
CA GLU A 22 -38.88 -99.85 21.30
C GLU A 22 -38.36 -98.43 21.03
N GLU A 23 -37.26 -98.25 20.25
CA GLU A 23 -36.82 -97.03 19.72
C GLU A 23 -37.71 -96.59 18.53
N LYS A 24 -38.47 -95.51 18.68
CA LYS A 24 -39.18 -94.96 17.52
C LYS A 24 -38.22 -94.14 16.71
N PRO A 25 -38.14 -94.35 15.38
CA PRO A 25 -37.32 -93.51 14.53
C PRO A 25 -37.81 -92.04 14.58
N VAL A 26 -36.90 -91.11 14.87
CA VAL A 26 -37.18 -89.70 14.81
C VAL A 26 -36.76 -89.20 13.44
N VAL A 27 -37.71 -88.70 12.66
CA VAL A 27 -37.45 -88.04 11.37
C VAL A 27 -37.37 -86.56 11.61
N THR A 28 -36.23 -85.96 11.32
CA THR A 28 -36.05 -84.53 11.43
C THR A 28 -36.18 -83.89 10.06
N HIS A 29 -37.12 -83.01 9.92
CA HIS A 29 -37.31 -82.21 8.71
C HIS A 29 -36.70 -80.80 8.91
N TYR A 30 -35.92 -80.40 7.94
CA TYR A 30 -35.34 -79.08 7.89
C TYR A 30 -36.15 -78.23 6.91
N TYR A 31 -36.54 -77.03 7.38
CA TYR A 31 -37.23 -76.09 6.56
C TYR A 31 -36.41 -74.78 6.49
N ASN A 32 -36.29 -74.24 5.27
CA ASN A 32 -35.73 -72.95 5.07
C ASN A 32 -36.85 -71.90 5.10
N LEU A 33 -36.64 -70.83 5.82
CA LEU A 33 -37.52 -69.64 5.77
C LEU A 33 -37.47 -69.07 4.35
N LYS A 34 -38.62 -69.04 3.70
CA LYS A 34 -38.71 -68.41 2.36
C LYS A 34 -39.16 -66.95 2.48
N ILE A 35 -38.28 -66.06 1.97
CA ILE A 35 -38.66 -64.65 1.77
C ILE A 35 -39.58 -64.55 0.57
N THR A 36 -40.80 -64.08 0.76
CA THR A 36 -41.86 -63.95 -0.26
C THR A 36 -42.05 -62.52 -0.76
N LYS A 37 -41.65 -61.53 0.05
CA LYS A 37 -41.80 -60.10 -0.26
C LYS A 37 -40.68 -59.30 0.36
N GLU A 38 -40.16 -58.36 -0.38
CA GLU A 38 -39.24 -57.32 0.10
C GLU A 38 -39.92 -55.95 -0.03
N GLU A 39 -39.84 -55.12 1.00
CA GLU A 39 -40.31 -53.74 0.98
C GLU A 39 -39.16 -52.82 1.34
N ALA A 40 -38.78 -51.96 0.40
CA ALA A 40 -37.77 -50.96 0.61
C ALA A 40 -38.44 -49.72 1.24
N GLY A 41 -37.85 -49.23 2.31
CA GLY A 41 -38.18 -47.89 2.89
C GLY A 41 -37.61 -46.77 2.03
N GLU A 42 -37.78 -45.55 2.50
CA GLU A 42 -37.16 -44.40 1.86
C GLU A 42 -35.64 -44.39 2.03
N ALA A 43 -34.94 -43.97 0.97
CA ALA A 43 -33.50 -43.80 1.01
C ALA A 43 -33.18 -42.49 1.79
N THR A 44 -32.33 -42.61 2.81
CA THR A 44 -31.83 -41.46 3.60
C THR A 44 -30.38 -41.20 3.28
N ALA A 45 -30.01 -39.90 3.12
CA ALA A 45 -28.62 -39.54 2.95
C ALA A 45 -27.85 -39.75 4.25
N THR A 46 -26.73 -40.47 4.16
CA THR A 46 -25.84 -40.73 5.29
C THR A 46 -24.50 -40.00 5.20
N LYS A 47 -24.08 -39.66 3.99
CA LYS A 47 -22.91 -38.79 3.73
C LYS A 47 -23.27 -37.71 2.76
N GLN A 48 -22.81 -36.51 3.05
CA GLN A 48 -23.01 -35.33 2.20
C GLN A 48 -21.70 -34.55 2.08
N GLY A 49 -21.56 -33.82 0.99
CA GLY A 49 -20.43 -32.96 0.75
C GLY A 49 -20.84 -31.62 0.16
N SER A 50 -20.04 -30.60 0.43
CA SER A 50 -20.23 -29.25 -0.07
C SER A 50 -18.94 -28.72 -0.68
N ILE A 51 -19.09 -27.87 -1.70
CA ILE A 51 -17.99 -27.16 -2.33
C ILE A 51 -18.23 -25.67 -2.15
N VAL A 52 -17.29 -25.02 -1.51
CA VAL A 52 -17.27 -23.56 -1.31
C VAL A 52 -16.09 -22.98 -2.05
N ILE A 53 -16.30 -21.88 -2.74
CA ILE A 53 -15.24 -21.15 -3.44
C ILE A 53 -14.96 -19.87 -2.65
N LYS A 54 -13.71 -19.66 -2.31
CA LYS A 54 -13.23 -18.44 -1.68
C LYS A 54 -12.33 -17.67 -2.65
N TYR A 55 -12.55 -16.37 -2.71
CA TYR A 55 -11.78 -15.43 -3.51
C TYR A 55 -10.99 -14.54 -2.56
N VAL A 56 -9.67 -14.66 -2.58
CA VAL A 56 -8.81 -13.95 -1.64
C VAL A 56 -7.76 -13.13 -2.38
N THR A 57 -7.31 -12.05 -1.77
CA THR A 57 -6.20 -11.27 -2.29
C THR A 57 -4.87 -11.94 -1.98
N THR A 58 -3.80 -11.55 -2.67
CA THR A 58 -2.44 -12.05 -2.42
C THR A 58 -1.94 -11.77 -1.00
N ASP A 59 -2.50 -10.78 -0.33
CA ASP A 59 -2.23 -10.45 1.09
C ASP A 59 -3.23 -11.08 2.08
N GLY A 60 -4.16 -11.92 1.58
CA GLY A 60 -5.04 -12.74 2.40
C GLY A 60 -6.42 -12.17 2.72
N LYS A 61 -6.77 -11.00 2.19
CA LYS A 61 -8.13 -10.45 2.37
C LYS A 61 -9.13 -11.26 1.57
N GLN A 62 -10.25 -11.65 2.18
CA GLN A 62 -11.35 -12.29 1.47
C GLN A 62 -12.18 -11.23 0.73
N LEU A 63 -12.29 -11.39 -0.60
CA LEU A 63 -13.09 -10.52 -1.46
C LEU A 63 -14.54 -10.99 -1.55
N LYS A 64 -14.73 -12.32 -1.67
CA LYS A 64 -16.01 -12.95 -1.93
C LYS A 64 -15.97 -14.42 -1.54
N SER A 65 -17.13 -15.00 -1.29
CA SER A 65 -17.32 -16.44 -1.14
C SER A 65 -18.58 -16.88 -1.89
N GLU A 66 -18.53 -18.03 -2.54
CA GLU A 66 -19.66 -18.63 -3.24
C GLU A 66 -19.79 -20.10 -2.89
N THR A 67 -21.01 -20.62 -2.79
CA THR A 67 -21.26 -22.05 -2.65
C THR A 67 -21.55 -22.64 -4.02
N ASP A 68 -20.74 -23.61 -4.46
CA ASP A 68 -20.91 -24.30 -5.74
C ASP A 68 -21.78 -25.55 -5.58
N LYS A 69 -21.57 -26.33 -4.54
CA LYS A 69 -22.33 -27.51 -4.14
C LYS A 69 -22.72 -27.40 -2.68
N ASP A 70 -23.98 -27.62 -2.37
CA ASP A 70 -24.47 -27.54 -1.01
C ASP A 70 -25.08 -28.87 -0.57
N ASN A 71 -24.43 -29.54 0.38
CA ASN A 71 -24.88 -30.77 1.01
C ASN A 71 -25.37 -31.82 -0.01
N VAL A 72 -24.61 -32.03 -1.09
CA VAL A 72 -24.96 -33.05 -2.09
C VAL A 72 -24.76 -34.44 -1.49
N THR A 73 -25.69 -35.34 -1.78
CA THR A 73 -25.68 -36.70 -1.24
C THR A 73 -24.56 -37.55 -1.87
N LEU A 74 -23.75 -38.18 -1.02
CA LEU A 74 -22.63 -39.03 -1.41
C LEU A 74 -22.86 -40.53 -1.04
N GLU A 75 -23.77 -40.75 -0.13
CA GLU A 75 -24.15 -42.09 0.29
C GLU A 75 -25.59 -42.10 0.77
N THR A 76 -26.33 -43.12 0.38
CA THR A 76 -27.70 -43.32 0.89
C THR A 76 -27.78 -44.69 1.58
N LYS A 77 -28.65 -44.75 2.58
CA LYS A 77 -29.03 -45.92 3.32
C LYS A 77 -30.51 -46.18 3.11
N THR A 78 -30.86 -47.41 2.75
CA THR A 78 -32.24 -47.88 2.63
C THR A 78 -32.41 -49.12 3.51
N VAL A 79 -33.42 -49.11 4.37
CA VAL A 79 -33.80 -50.29 5.15
C VAL A 79 -34.85 -51.07 4.37
N VAL A 80 -34.55 -52.33 4.06
CA VAL A 80 -35.44 -53.26 3.35
C VAL A 80 -36.01 -54.24 4.33
N SER A 81 -37.32 -54.26 4.50
CA SER A 81 -38.05 -55.21 5.32
C SER A 81 -38.32 -56.49 4.54
N LEU A 82 -38.02 -57.63 5.14
CA LEU A 82 -38.16 -58.94 4.56
C LEU A 82 -39.35 -59.66 5.17
N TYR A 83 -40.25 -60.20 4.33
CA TYR A 83 -41.48 -60.84 4.76
C TYR A 83 -41.57 -62.28 4.30
N SER A 84 -42.20 -63.12 5.14
CA SER A 84 -42.70 -64.47 4.76
C SER A 84 -44.22 -64.44 4.89
N GLY A 85 -44.90 -64.42 3.77
CA GLY A 85 -46.33 -64.06 3.73
C GLY A 85 -46.50 -62.60 4.15
N GLU A 86 -47.40 -62.34 5.12
CA GLU A 86 -47.67 -61.00 5.67
C GLU A 86 -46.79 -60.68 6.90
N THR A 87 -45.96 -61.59 7.35
CA THR A 87 -45.16 -61.42 8.55
C THR A 87 -43.75 -60.90 8.24
N LYS A 88 -43.37 -59.77 8.81
CA LYS A 88 -41.99 -59.30 8.77
C LYS A 88 -41.10 -60.24 9.56
N VAL A 89 -40.07 -60.77 8.93
CA VAL A 89 -39.16 -61.79 9.51
C VAL A 89 -37.76 -61.25 9.75
N ASP A 90 -37.35 -60.26 8.97
CA ASP A 90 -36.01 -59.69 9.10
C ASP A 90 -35.97 -58.32 8.39
N GLU A 91 -34.84 -57.65 8.48
CA GLU A 91 -34.53 -56.47 7.70
C GLU A 91 -33.04 -56.47 7.29
N ARG A 92 -32.75 -55.89 6.15
CA ARG A 92 -31.40 -55.60 5.74
C ARG A 92 -31.25 -54.13 5.47
N THR A 93 -30.04 -53.63 5.64
CA THR A 93 -29.64 -52.27 5.28
C THR A 93 -28.85 -52.28 4.01
N ASP A 94 -29.34 -51.57 2.99
CA ASP A 94 -28.65 -51.36 1.73
C ASP A 94 -27.99 -49.99 1.76
N VAL A 95 -26.67 -49.94 1.55
CA VAL A 95 -25.87 -48.71 1.47
C VAL A 95 -25.43 -48.55 0.03
N LYS A 96 -25.73 -47.39 -0.53
CA LYS A 96 -25.38 -47.06 -1.92
C LYS A 96 -24.54 -45.80 -1.97
N ALA A 97 -23.33 -45.86 -2.54
CA ALA A 97 -22.51 -44.72 -2.85
C ALA A 97 -23.08 -43.94 -4.05
N VAL A 98 -23.05 -42.62 -3.96
CA VAL A 98 -23.43 -41.68 -5.02
C VAL A 98 -22.22 -40.83 -5.36
N GLU A 99 -21.67 -41.05 -6.56
CA GLU A 99 -20.52 -40.24 -7.01
C GLU A 99 -21.00 -38.86 -7.49
N GLN A 100 -20.40 -37.80 -6.97
CA GLN A 100 -20.64 -36.42 -7.35
C GLN A 100 -19.32 -35.79 -7.74
N ASN A 101 -19.30 -35.05 -8.85
CA ASN A 101 -18.16 -34.30 -9.31
C ASN A 101 -18.43 -32.79 -9.18
N TYR A 102 -17.37 -32.02 -9.06
CA TYR A 102 -17.43 -30.55 -9.12
C TYR A 102 -16.42 -30.01 -10.11
N ASP A 103 -16.70 -28.85 -10.67
CA ASP A 103 -15.81 -28.06 -11.50
C ASP A 103 -16.07 -26.59 -11.25
N THR A 104 -15.14 -25.91 -10.58
CA THR A 104 -15.22 -24.51 -10.24
C THR A 104 -14.51 -23.60 -11.26
N THR A 105 -13.94 -24.17 -12.33
CA THR A 105 -13.23 -23.38 -13.35
C THR A 105 -14.08 -22.32 -14.02
N PRO A 106 -15.40 -22.48 -14.27
CA PRO A 106 -16.24 -21.41 -14.78
C PRO A 106 -16.39 -20.22 -13.84
N LYS A 107 -16.00 -20.38 -12.58
CA LYS A 107 -16.05 -19.36 -11.54
C LYS A 107 -14.70 -18.68 -11.30
N GLN A 108 -13.74 -18.90 -12.16
CA GLN A 108 -12.48 -18.17 -12.21
C GLN A 108 -12.69 -16.83 -12.91
N TYR A 109 -13.34 -15.89 -12.25
CA TYR A 109 -13.62 -14.59 -12.83
C TYR A 109 -12.31 -13.86 -13.17
N PRO A 110 -12.14 -13.29 -14.38
CA PRO A 110 -10.92 -12.58 -14.78
C PRO A 110 -10.58 -11.42 -13.84
N THR A 111 -11.63 -10.71 -13.38
CA THR A 111 -11.51 -9.59 -12.44
C THR A 111 -12.63 -9.63 -11.43
N LEU A 112 -12.35 -9.10 -10.23
CA LEU A 112 -13.33 -8.85 -9.18
C LEU A 112 -13.17 -7.43 -8.67
N VAL A 113 -14.28 -6.81 -8.33
CA VAL A 113 -14.30 -5.51 -7.65
C VAL A 113 -14.64 -5.74 -6.18
N ASP A 114 -13.79 -5.24 -5.28
CA ASP A 114 -14.07 -5.26 -3.85
C ASP A 114 -15.19 -4.26 -3.55
N ALA A 115 -16.31 -4.73 -3.03
CA ALA A 115 -17.46 -3.89 -2.72
C ALA A 115 -17.17 -2.84 -1.63
N ASP A 116 -16.22 -3.11 -0.73
CA ASP A 116 -15.88 -2.21 0.38
C ASP A 116 -15.00 -1.04 -0.08
N THR A 117 -14.05 -1.29 -0.97
CA THR A 117 -13.06 -0.30 -1.39
C THR A 117 -13.28 0.23 -2.80
N GLY A 118 -14.00 -0.50 -3.65
CA GLY A 118 -14.11 -0.23 -5.07
C GLY A 118 -12.87 -0.61 -5.88
N PHE A 119 -11.87 -1.21 -5.27
CA PHE A 119 -10.64 -1.62 -5.95
C PHE A 119 -10.89 -2.81 -6.86
N THR A 120 -10.20 -2.84 -7.99
CA THR A 120 -10.26 -3.95 -8.95
C THR A 120 -9.08 -4.89 -8.73
N TYR A 121 -9.40 -6.17 -8.71
CA TYR A 121 -8.42 -7.26 -8.57
C TYR A 121 -8.47 -8.16 -9.79
N GLU A 122 -7.34 -8.67 -10.24
CA GLU A 122 -7.22 -9.61 -11.36
C GLU A 122 -6.87 -11.00 -10.85
N TYR A 123 -7.39 -12.01 -11.55
CA TYR A 123 -7.12 -13.43 -11.27
C TYR A 123 -5.64 -13.75 -11.40
N VAL A 124 -5.08 -14.42 -10.40
CA VAL A 124 -3.70 -14.92 -10.41
C VAL A 124 -3.66 -16.43 -10.63
N GLY A 125 -4.47 -17.18 -9.90
CA GLY A 125 -4.47 -18.61 -9.95
C GLY A 125 -5.13 -19.26 -8.74
N LEU A 126 -5.01 -20.56 -8.67
CA LEU A 126 -5.38 -21.32 -7.48
C LEU A 126 -4.36 -21.03 -6.37
N LYS A 127 -4.84 -20.69 -5.18
CA LYS A 127 -3.94 -20.44 -4.04
C LYS A 127 -3.16 -21.70 -3.70
N GLN A 128 -1.88 -21.57 -3.37
CA GLN A 128 -1.05 -22.68 -2.92
C GLN A 128 -1.69 -23.36 -1.69
N GLY A 129 -1.81 -24.68 -1.73
CA GLY A 129 -2.45 -25.47 -0.69
C GLY A 129 -3.97 -25.59 -0.82
N SER A 130 -4.59 -24.94 -1.79
CA SER A 130 -6.01 -25.13 -2.12
C SER A 130 -6.26 -26.53 -2.69
N PRO A 131 -7.43 -27.14 -2.43
CA PRO A 131 -7.93 -28.24 -3.23
C PRO A 131 -7.96 -27.90 -4.72
N ALA A 132 -7.93 -28.90 -5.59
CA ALA A 132 -8.01 -28.70 -7.04
C ALA A 132 -9.29 -27.97 -7.44
N ALA A 133 -9.25 -27.27 -8.58
CA ALA A 133 -10.42 -26.53 -9.10
C ALA A 133 -11.57 -27.47 -9.53
N SER A 134 -11.29 -28.71 -9.80
CA SER A 134 -12.27 -29.74 -10.16
C SER A 134 -11.89 -31.09 -9.57
N GLY A 135 -12.86 -31.95 -9.36
CA GLY A 135 -12.63 -33.30 -8.80
C GLY A 135 -13.91 -33.95 -8.31
N LYS A 136 -13.74 -34.94 -7.45
CA LYS A 136 -14.85 -35.63 -6.78
C LYS A 136 -15.22 -34.90 -5.49
N VAL A 137 -16.51 -34.78 -5.24
CA VAL A 137 -17.01 -34.27 -3.97
C VAL A 137 -16.74 -35.33 -2.89
N VAL A 138 -16.16 -34.92 -1.79
CA VAL A 138 -15.90 -35.75 -0.61
C VAL A 138 -16.78 -35.29 0.56
N GLU A 139 -16.92 -36.14 1.56
CA GLU A 139 -17.69 -35.83 2.77
C GLU A 139 -17.14 -34.58 3.46
N GLY A 140 -18.06 -33.71 3.93
CA GLY A 140 -17.74 -32.45 4.55
C GLY A 140 -17.65 -31.31 3.55
N THR A 141 -16.93 -30.24 3.90
CA THR A 141 -16.79 -29.05 3.06
C THR A 141 -15.40 -28.98 2.44
N THR A 142 -15.35 -28.88 1.12
CA THR A 142 -14.14 -28.59 0.36
C THR A 142 -14.11 -27.11 0.01
N GLU A 143 -13.06 -26.41 0.40
CA GLU A 143 -12.86 -24.98 0.11
C GLU A 143 -11.83 -24.82 -1.01
N VAL A 144 -12.27 -24.44 -2.21
CA VAL A 144 -11.42 -24.07 -3.34
C VAL A 144 -11.10 -22.60 -3.22
N VAL A 145 -9.83 -22.23 -3.19
CA VAL A 145 -9.39 -20.86 -2.94
C VAL A 145 -8.69 -20.30 -4.17
N TYR A 146 -9.25 -19.24 -4.75
CA TYR A 146 -8.68 -18.49 -5.86
C TYR A 146 -8.01 -17.22 -5.37
N GLU A 147 -6.83 -16.96 -5.88
CA GLU A 147 -6.01 -15.80 -5.50
C GLU A 147 -6.09 -14.70 -6.56
N TYR A 148 -6.18 -13.47 -6.08
CA TYR A 148 -6.34 -12.26 -6.87
C TYR A 148 -5.32 -11.20 -6.45
N ARG A 149 -4.84 -10.42 -7.43
CA ARG A 149 -3.88 -9.34 -7.23
C ARG A 149 -4.54 -8.00 -7.52
N LEU A 150 -4.22 -6.98 -6.70
CA LEU A 150 -4.68 -5.62 -6.93
C LEU A 150 -4.19 -5.11 -8.29
N VAL A 151 -5.10 -4.62 -9.12
CA VAL A 151 -4.78 -3.86 -10.33
C VAL A 151 -4.56 -2.42 -9.91
N SER A 152 -3.34 -1.93 -10.05
CA SER A 152 -3.02 -0.55 -9.66
C SER A 152 -1.99 0.07 -10.59
N GLU A 153 -2.09 1.39 -10.75
CA GLU A 153 -1.15 2.19 -11.53
C GLU A 153 -0.86 3.50 -10.77
N GLU A 154 0.43 3.79 -10.57
CA GLU A 154 0.87 5.07 -10.03
C GLU A 154 0.94 6.10 -11.16
N GLU A 155 0.54 7.33 -10.88
CA GLU A 155 0.70 8.46 -11.79
C GLU A 155 2.18 8.63 -12.20
N LYS A 156 2.41 8.89 -13.50
CA LYS A 156 3.76 9.14 -14.05
C LYS A 156 4.28 10.53 -13.71
N THR A 157 3.38 11.48 -13.50
CA THR A 157 3.68 12.85 -13.10
C THR A 157 3.00 13.13 -11.77
N PRO A 158 3.57 13.98 -10.90
CA PRO A 158 2.95 14.28 -9.63
C PRO A 158 1.59 14.96 -9.83
N SER A 159 0.61 14.57 -9.03
CA SER A 159 -0.71 15.20 -8.97
C SER A 159 -0.63 16.61 -8.37
N SER A 160 0.34 16.84 -7.49
CA SER A 160 0.62 18.14 -6.89
C SER A 160 2.10 18.29 -6.56
N SER A 161 2.58 19.54 -6.58
CA SER A 161 3.91 19.92 -6.14
C SER A 161 3.77 21.15 -5.25
N VAL A 162 4.22 21.04 -4.02
CA VAL A 162 4.14 22.11 -3.02
C VAL A 162 5.54 22.58 -2.68
N VAL A 163 5.76 23.89 -2.68
CA VAL A 163 7.04 24.47 -2.24
C VAL A 163 7.20 24.24 -0.75
N THR A 164 8.30 23.59 -0.36
CA THR A 164 8.62 23.27 1.04
C THR A 164 9.76 24.12 1.59
N LYS A 165 10.64 24.59 0.70
CA LYS A 165 11.76 25.45 1.07
C LYS A 165 11.95 26.56 0.04
N THR A 166 12.21 27.74 0.54
CA THR A 166 12.54 28.92 -0.28
C THR A 166 13.84 29.53 0.17
N GLY A 167 14.50 30.24 -0.73
CA GLY A 167 15.68 31.00 -0.44
C GLY A 167 15.63 32.38 -1.04
N SER A 168 16.26 33.31 -0.38
CA SER A 168 16.39 34.72 -0.81
C SER A 168 17.85 35.15 -0.82
N VAL A 169 18.19 36.07 -1.71
CA VAL A 169 19.52 36.68 -1.79
C VAL A 169 19.36 38.14 -1.97
N ASP A 170 20.02 38.92 -1.15
CA ASP A 170 20.11 40.37 -1.27
C ASP A 170 21.56 40.87 -1.29
N VAL A 171 21.73 42.09 -1.73
CA VAL A 171 23.03 42.79 -1.79
C VAL A 171 22.96 44.04 -0.94
N LYS A 172 23.94 44.19 -0.04
CA LYS A 172 24.16 45.36 0.78
C LYS A 172 25.46 46.06 0.38
N HIS A 173 25.46 47.36 0.40
CA HIS A 173 26.62 48.21 0.08
C HIS A 173 26.92 49.05 1.32
N VAL A 174 28.10 48.81 1.92
CA VAL A 174 28.41 49.38 3.24
C VAL A 174 29.80 49.99 3.30
N VAL A 175 29.98 50.96 4.20
CA VAL A 175 31.28 51.42 4.65
C VAL A 175 31.52 50.86 6.04
N ILE A 176 32.70 50.34 6.29
CA ILE A 176 33.12 49.88 7.62
C ILE A 176 33.77 51.07 8.31
N ASN A 177 33.14 51.60 9.36
CA ASN A 177 33.68 52.70 10.17
C ASN A 177 34.87 52.25 11.03
N GLU A 178 35.65 53.18 11.55
CA GLU A 178 36.82 52.89 12.41
C GLU A 178 36.44 52.13 13.68
N ASP A 179 35.24 52.29 14.19
CA ASP A 179 34.69 51.59 15.36
C ASP A 179 34.12 50.22 15.00
N GLY A 180 34.19 49.78 13.72
CA GLY A 180 33.67 48.52 13.22
C GLY A 180 32.16 48.53 12.88
N THR A 181 31.47 49.66 13.10
CA THR A 181 30.07 49.79 12.69
C THR A 181 29.96 49.97 11.17
N LEU A 182 28.80 49.57 10.63
CA LEU A 182 28.51 49.65 9.21
C LEU A 182 27.65 50.85 8.87
N LYS A 183 28.08 51.65 7.88
CA LYS A 183 27.24 52.69 7.27
C LYS A 183 26.68 52.15 5.95
N THR A 184 25.37 52.16 5.79
CA THR A 184 24.72 51.77 4.54
C THR A 184 24.81 52.91 3.52
N LEU A 185 25.32 52.61 2.32
CA LEU A 185 25.44 53.57 1.22
C LEU A 185 24.22 53.59 0.30
N LYS A 186 23.51 52.49 0.20
CA LYS A 186 22.41 52.28 -0.74
C LYS A 186 21.38 51.37 -0.11
N GLU A 187 20.12 51.52 -0.49
CA GLU A 187 19.10 50.55 -0.10
C GLU A 187 19.49 49.12 -0.50
N THR A 188 19.11 48.12 0.33
CA THR A 188 19.35 46.70 0.04
C THR A 188 18.68 46.34 -1.28
N GLU A 189 19.44 45.74 -2.18
CA GLU A 189 18.93 45.26 -3.46
C GLU A 189 18.59 43.77 -3.39
N VAL A 190 17.32 43.43 -3.61
CA VAL A 190 16.86 42.06 -3.63
C VAL A 190 17.18 41.44 -5.00
N VAL A 191 17.91 40.34 -5.02
CA VAL A 191 18.29 39.63 -6.22
C VAL A 191 17.43 38.39 -6.42
N LYS A 192 17.15 37.66 -5.37
CA LYS A 192 16.22 36.51 -5.31
C LYS A 192 15.30 36.69 -4.12
N ASP A 193 14.01 36.55 -4.33
CA ASP A 193 13.00 36.72 -3.29
C ASP A 193 12.16 35.48 -3.15
N LYS A 194 12.39 34.71 -2.07
CA LYS A 194 11.65 33.49 -1.72
C LYS A 194 11.47 32.53 -2.92
N VAL A 195 12.55 32.32 -3.67
CA VAL A 195 12.53 31.39 -4.78
C VAL A 195 12.53 29.97 -4.27
N PRO A 196 11.75 29.07 -4.87
CA PRO A 196 11.70 27.66 -4.46
C PRO A 196 13.06 26.97 -4.61
N VAL A 197 13.48 26.26 -3.59
CA VAL A 197 14.69 25.40 -3.60
C VAL A 197 14.38 23.96 -3.27
N GLU A 198 13.18 23.65 -2.80
CA GLU A 198 12.67 22.31 -2.60
C GLU A 198 11.15 22.28 -2.80
N TYR A 199 10.70 21.22 -3.48
CA TYR A 199 9.29 20.88 -3.59
C TYR A 199 9.02 19.53 -2.93
N GLU A 200 7.80 19.31 -2.46
CA GLU A 200 7.25 18.00 -2.15
C GLU A 200 6.24 17.65 -3.24
N ASP A 201 6.57 16.60 -3.99
CA ASP A 201 5.72 16.06 -5.05
C ASP A 201 4.87 14.92 -4.49
N THR A 202 3.57 14.91 -4.82
CA THR A 202 2.65 13.84 -4.44
C THR A 202 2.29 13.03 -5.65
N TYR A 203 2.52 11.71 -5.58
CA TYR A 203 2.13 10.74 -6.58
C TYR A 203 0.99 9.89 -6.04
N VAL A 204 -0.09 9.78 -6.78
CA VAL A 204 -1.26 8.98 -6.41
C VAL A 204 -1.28 7.69 -7.20
N THR A 205 -1.57 6.57 -6.51
CA THR A 205 -1.80 5.25 -7.11
C THR A 205 -3.29 5.00 -7.18
N TYR A 206 -3.77 4.58 -8.35
CA TYR A 206 -5.18 4.29 -8.61
C TYR A 206 -5.38 2.83 -8.99
N SER A 207 -6.54 2.27 -8.58
CA SER A 207 -7.10 1.02 -9.08
C SER A 207 -8.29 1.35 -9.96
N LYS A 208 -8.13 1.29 -11.28
CA LYS A 208 -9.19 1.61 -12.26
C LYS A 208 -9.95 2.91 -11.93
N GLY A 209 -9.20 3.97 -11.62
CA GLY A 209 -9.76 5.29 -11.30
C GLY A 209 -10.08 5.53 -9.83
N VAL A 210 -9.98 4.53 -8.97
CA VAL A 210 -10.18 4.66 -7.52
C VAL A 210 -8.84 4.82 -6.83
N LYS A 211 -8.69 5.88 -6.01
CA LYS A 211 -7.46 6.14 -5.26
C LYS A 211 -7.18 5.01 -4.27
N VAL A 212 -5.99 4.40 -4.38
CA VAL A 212 -5.49 3.36 -3.46
C VAL A 212 -4.61 3.96 -2.39
N SER A 213 -3.64 4.77 -2.80
CA SER A 213 -2.61 5.33 -1.92
C SER A 213 -1.97 6.57 -2.53
N GLU A 214 -1.18 7.26 -1.74
CA GLU A 214 -0.32 8.35 -2.23
C GLU A 214 1.07 8.23 -1.63
N ARG A 215 2.05 8.73 -2.38
CA ARG A 215 3.46 8.78 -2.00
C ARG A 215 3.97 10.20 -2.16
N LYS A 216 4.69 10.73 -1.17
CA LYS A 216 5.29 12.05 -1.20
C LYS A 216 6.79 11.96 -1.33
N VAL A 217 7.35 12.75 -2.23
CA VAL A 217 8.78 12.77 -2.52
C VAL A 217 9.28 14.20 -2.53
N LYS A 218 10.32 14.48 -1.76
CA LYS A 218 10.99 15.78 -1.79
C LYS A 218 11.92 15.86 -2.98
N ARG A 219 11.85 16.97 -3.71
CA ARG A 219 12.64 17.23 -4.91
C ARG A 219 13.35 18.56 -4.74
N ALA A 220 14.68 18.53 -4.70
CA ALA A 220 15.50 19.72 -4.69
C ALA A 220 15.50 20.40 -6.05
N VAL A 221 15.50 21.74 -6.05
CA VAL A 221 15.65 22.58 -7.25
C VAL A 221 16.89 23.44 -7.08
N THR A 222 17.77 23.40 -8.06
CA THR A 222 18.96 24.26 -8.09
C THR A 222 18.61 25.59 -8.72
N GLU A 223 18.64 26.64 -7.90
CA GLU A 223 18.51 28.03 -8.32
C GLU A 223 19.87 28.72 -8.12
N LYS A 224 20.35 29.41 -9.13
CA LYS A 224 21.64 30.13 -9.08
C LYS A 224 21.42 31.64 -8.96
N TYR A 225 22.37 32.29 -8.33
CA TYR A 225 22.45 33.74 -8.29
C TYR A 225 23.85 34.23 -8.65
N ASP A 226 23.93 35.44 -9.17
CA ASP A 226 25.17 36.15 -9.47
C ASP A 226 24.91 37.63 -9.17
N THR A 227 25.67 38.20 -8.26
CA THR A 227 25.56 39.62 -7.84
C THR A 227 26.75 40.46 -8.30
N THR A 228 27.59 39.93 -9.19
CA THR A 228 28.79 40.65 -9.66
C THR A 228 28.45 41.93 -10.38
N ASP A 229 27.29 42.02 -11.03
CA ASP A 229 26.79 43.26 -11.63
C ASP A 229 26.40 44.33 -10.62
N LYS A 230 26.30 43.97 -9.34
CA LYS A 230 26.03 44.89 -8.21
C LYS A 230 27.29 45.35 -7.51
N GLN A 231 28.46 44.98 -7.97
CA GLN A 231 29.77 45.49 -7.52
C GLN A 231 30.04 46.85 -8.21
N TYR A 232 29.27 47.86 -7.86
CA TYR A 232 29.42 49.20 -8.43
C TYR A 232 30.82 49.74 -8.13
N PRO A 233 31.62 50.18 -9.13
CA PRO A 233 32.97 50.72 -8.90
C PRO A 233 32.99 51.89 -7.94
N ARG A 234 31.98 52.76 -8.00
CA ARG A 234 31.79 53.91 -7.13
C ARG A 234 30.32 54.08 -6.76
N LEU A 235 30.08 54.50 -5.55
CA LEU A 235 28.75 54.87 -5.06
C LEU A 235 28.84 56.27 -4.40
N LYS A 236 27.84 57.12 -4.69
CA LYS A 236 27.68 58.40 -4.05
C LYS A 236 26.71 58.25 -2.88
N ASP A 237 27.09 58.72 -1.71
CA ASP A 237 26.19 58.90 -0.58
C ASP A 237 25.36 60.18 -0.84
N GLU A 238 24.11 60.02 -1.12
CA GLU A 238 23.20 61.12 -1.45
C GLU A 238 23.00 62.09 -0.27
N ALA A 239 23.14 61.61 0.96
CA ALA A 239 23.01 62.47 2.15
C ALA A 239 24.19 63.42 2.34
N THR A 240 25.40 62.99 1.99
CA THR A 240 26.62 63.74 2.21
C THR A 240 27.27 64.28 0.92
N GLY A 241 26.92 63.74 -0.23
CA GLY A 241 27.53 64.01 -1.50
C GLY A 241 28.93 63.36 -1.67
N LEU A 242 29.37 62.60 -0.67
CA LEU A 242 30.67 61.89 -0.72
C LEU A 242 30.63 60.70 -1.64
N VAL A 243 31.72 60.44 -2.34
CA VAL A 243 31.87 59.30 -3.26
C VAL A 243 32.76 58.26 -2.60
N TYR A 244 32.32 57.01 -2.68
CA TYR A 244 33.01 55.84 -2.14
C TYR A 244 33.36 54.90 -3.28
N LYS A 245 34.52 54.27 -3.19
CA LYS A 245 35.00 53.25 -4.15
C LYS A 245 34.91 51.88 -3.56
N TYR A 246 34.63 50.87 -4.43
CA TYR A 246 34.55 49.47 -4.08
C TYR A 246 35.89 48.96 -3.56
N VAL A 247 35.85 48.10 -2.54
CA VAL A 247 37.02 47.45 -1.96
C VAL A 247 36.96 45.93 -2.15
N ALA A 248 36.02 45.29 -1.48
CA ALA A 248 35.88 43.83 -1.46
C ALA A 248 34.57 43.43 -0.77
N PRO A 249 34.12 42.20 -0.88
CA PRO A 249 33.09 41.65 0.01
C PRO A 249 33.60 41.72 1.47
N THR A 250 32.66 41.89 2.43
CA THR A 250 33.00 41.81 3.85
C THR A 250 33.30 40.36 4.23
N SER A 251 33.97 40.13 5.37
CA SER A 251 34.37 38.79 5.84
C SER A 251 33.16 37.89 6.13
N ASP A 252 32.03 38.46 6.49
CA ASP A 252 30.76 37.79 6.78
C ASP A 252 29.78 37.74 5.58
N SER A 253 30.21 38.27 4.41
CA SER A 253 29.41 38.22 3.19
C SER A 253 29.22 36.80 2.68
N ALA A 254 28.03 36.53 2.16
CA ALA A 254 27.84 35.39 1.28
C ALA A 254 28.69 35.57 0.00
N PRO A 255 29.05 34.48 -0.71
CA PRO A 255 29.74 34.59 -2.01
C PRO A 255 28.98 35.44 -3.01
N ALA A 256 29.71 36.15 -3.89
CA ALA A 256 29.10 37.03 -4.91
C ALA A 256 28.20 36.25 -5.89
N ALA A 257 28.46 34.98 -6.10
CA ALA A 257 27.66 34.08 -6.95
C ALA A 257 27.64 32.70 -6.34
N GLY A 258 26.63 31.92 -6.65
CA GLY A 258 26.48 30.56 -6.15
C GLY A 258 25.07 30.04 -6.25
N ASP A 259 24.75 29.00 -5.46
CA ASP A 259 23.43 28.43 -5.36
C ASP A 259 22.61 29.10 -4.25
N VAL A 260 21.33 29.34 -4.56
CA VAL A 260 20.35 29.77 -3.55
C VAL A 260 20.09 28.59 -2.62
N THR A 261 20.20 28.83 -1.32
CA THR A 261 19.89 27.84 -0.30
C THR A 261 18.70 28.29 0.53
N GLU A 262 18.11 27.40 1.33
CA GLU A 262 17.03 27.75 2.24
C GLU A 262 17.42 28.93 3.15
N GLY A 263 16.49 29.85 3.34
CA GLY A 263 16.68 31.03 4.16
C GLY A 263 17.22 32.25 3.37
N GLU A 264 17.89 33.14 4.06
CA GLU A 264 18.38 34.37 3.49
C GLU A 264 19.90 34.38 3.37
N LYS A 265 20.40 34.79 2.22
CA LYS A 265 21.83 35.11 1.99
C LYS A 265 22.01 36.60 1.77
N HIS A 266 22.97 37.18 2.48
CA HIS A 266 23.34 38.55 2.33
C HIS A 266 24.74 38.65 1.71
N VAL A 267 24.80 39.20 0.49
CA VAL A 267 26.06 39.59 -0.15
C VAL A 267 26.35 41.03 0.26
N ILE A 268 27.49 41.25 0.91
CA ILE A 268 27.82 42.53 1.50
C ILE A 268 29.11 43.05 0.88
N TYR A 269 28.99 44.09 0.08
CA TYR A 269 30.09 44.78 -0.56
C TYR A 269 30.57 45.98 0.28
N SER A 270 31.86 46.04 0.56
CA SER A 270 32.46 47.12 1.30
C SER A 270 33.07 48.19 0.39
N TYR A 271 32.99 49.38 0.84
CA TYR A 271 33.44 50.57 0.15
C TYR A 271 34.30 51.43 1.09
N THR A 272 35.21 52.23 0.51
CA THR A 272 36.01 53.22 1.21
C THR A 272 35.86 54.59 0.56
N LEU A 273 36.06 55.64 1.33
CA LEU A 273 35.96 57.02 0.81
C LEU A 273 36.98 57.23 -0.32
N ASP A 274 36.51 57.67 -1.48
CA ASP A 274 37.39 58.01 -2.61
C ASP A 274 37.97 59.42 -2.40
N LYS A 275 39.11 59.48 -1.74
CA LYS A 275 39.79 60.70 -1.41
C LYS A 275 40.71 61.13 -2.54
N GLN A 276 40.68 62.40 -2.87
CA GLN A 276 41.67 63.04 -3.75
C GLN A 276 42.41 64.11 -2.93
N GLU A 277 43.72 64.06 -2.88
CA GLU A 277 44.53 65.07 -2.36
C GLU A 277 44.71 66.15 -3.40
N GLU A 278 44.73 67.46 -2.93
CA GLU A 278 45.06 68.57 -3.81
C GLU A 278 46.48 68.36 -4.34
N THR A 279 46.64 68.47 -5.65
CA THR A 279 47.99 68.35 -6.30
C THR A 279 48.84 69.56 -6.07
N THR A 280 48.22 70.64 -5.62
CA THR A 280 48.91 71.94 -5.22
C THR A 280 48.46 72.34 -3.84
N PRO A 281 49.40 72.65 -2.94
CA PRO A 281 49.04 73.04 -1.60
C PRO A 281 48.26 74.41 -1.60
N SER A 282 47.22 74.55 -0.78
CA SER A 282 46.57 75.79 -0.50
C SER A 282 47.52 76.71 0.21
N LYS A 283 47.86 77.83 -0.42
CA LYS A 283 48.78 78.77 0.17
C LYS A 283 48.00 79.79 1.04
N THR A 284 48.35 79.79 2.35
CA THR A 284 47.95 80.85 3.20
C THR A 284 49.02 81.97 3.15
N VAL A 285 48.71 83.14 2.71
CA VAL A 285 49.61 84.26 2.70
C VAL A 285 49.32 85.12 3.96
N GLU A 286 50.27 85.04 4.88
CA GLU A 286 50.24 85.98 6.00
C GLU A 286 50.85 87.32 5.56
N ALA A 287 50.06 88.37 5.50
CA ALA A 287 50.59 89.73 5.27
C ALA A 287 51.16 90.23 6.57
N LYS A 288 52.48 90.44 6.61
CA LYS A 288 53.14 91.17 7.73
C LYS A 288 53.34 92.62 7.34
N GLY A 289 52.60 93.48 8.00
CA GLY A 289 52.84 94.90 7.88
C GLY A 289 53.63 95.42 9.09
N SER A 290 54.61 96.31 8.89
CA SER A 290 55.27 97.05 9.95
C SER A 290 54.88 98.54 9.87
N VAL A 291 54.52 99.10 11.02
CA VAL A 291 54.29 100.54 11.17
C VAL A 291 55.49 101.15 11.85
N VAL A 292 56.10 102.13 11.20
CA VAL A 292 57.18 102.94 11.79
C VAL A 292 56.62 104.28 12.21
N VAL A 293 56.63 104.55 13.52
CA VAL A 293 56.28 105.86 14.06
C VAL A 293 57.53 106.68 14.17
N LYS A 294 57.55 107.83 13.48
CA LYS A 294 58.63 108.86 13.61
C LYS A 294 58.10 109.98 14.47
N TYR A 295 58.84 110.26 15.55
CA TYR A 295 58.64 111.47 16.34
C TYR A 295 59.53 112.56 15.76
N VAL A 296 58.98 113.76 15.53
CA VAL A 296 59.68 114.96 15.12
C VAL A 296 59.44 115.99 16.18
N ASP A 297 60.56 116.61 16.67
CA ASP A 297 60.53 117.72 17.60
C ASP A 297 60.03 119.01 16.89
N ALA A 298 59.31 119.80 17.59
CA ALA A 298 58.76 121.05 17.12
C ALA A 298 59.76 122.23 17.06
#